data_ad0c6f58c00bffdf2c4809ff51ab9807
#
_entry.id   ad0c6f58c00bffdf2c4809ff51ab9807
#
_cell.length_a   1.000
_cell.length_b   1.000
_cell.length_c   1.000
_cell.angle_alpha   90.00
_cell.angle_beta   90.00
_cell.angle_gamma   90.00
#
_symmetry.space_group_name_H-M   'P 1'
#
loop_
_entity.id
_entity.type
_entity.pdbx_description
1 polymer ?
#
loop_
_entity_poly.entity_id
_entity_poly.type
_entity_poly.pdbx_seq_one_letter_code
_entity_poly.pdbx_strand_id
1 'polypeptide(L)'
;MSNKTIVVHLIYRLDIGGLERVMLNCINQMEDENFKHIIISLTDANHFSQSENNPIDIYCLGKKQGSDLGIHFKLYKLLKKIKPAILHTYNLATIEYHPIAWLAGVKGHLHAEHGRDIGDPQGLNKKHNLLRKLMAIFIHRYVSVSEDLHQWLINTVGIPAKKALLIQNGINTERFNAPKTVSEQLRFAIVARISPVKDHLNLLKAFVLLNKEIGNEKMPQLAIVGDGEQREKLEQYCDENGLDTVNFLGARDDIAQILSQTDVFVLSSIAEGIPMTILEAMSAKTPIVATRVGGIPEVVEEAKEGFLVDKSDSAALAQGLLRYINQPELILEHGENARAKVLKNFNEKHMVQAYLQQYKALVKG
;
A
#
# COMPACT_ATOMS: atom_id res chain seq x y z
N MET A 1 -19.56 -27.41 18.00
CA MET A 1 -18.77 -26.49 17.13
C MET A 1 -19.03 -25.08 17.63
N SER A 2 -18.04 -24.40 18.19
CA SER A 2 -18.20 -23.01 18.64
C SER A 2 -18.55 -22.14 17.42
N ASN A 3 -19.61 -21.36 17.54
CA ASN A 3 -20.03 -20.47 16.46
C ASN A 3 -18.98 -19.35 16.33
N LYS A 4 -18.12 -19.44 15.28
CA LYS A 4 -17.07 -18.42 15.04
C LYS A 4 -17.71 -17.06 14.80
N THR A 5 -17.12 -16.02 15.36
CA THR A 5 -17.52 -14.63 15.13
C THR A 5 -17.15 -14.21 13.71
N ILE A 6 -18.13 -13.81 12.91
CA ILE A 6 -17.90 -13.46 11.50
C ILE A 6 -17.47 -11.99 11.38
N VAL A 7 -16.34 -11.75 10.73
CA VAL A 7 -15.86 -10.44 10.28
C VAL A 7 -16.00 -10.35 8.77
N VAL A 8 -16.76 -9.37 8.29
CA VAL A 8 -16.87 -9.09 6.86
C VAL A 8 -15.93 -7.95 6.50
N HIS A 9 -15.05 -8.20 5.54
CA HIS A 9 -14.18 -7.20 4.90
C HIS A 9 -14.84 -6.71 3.62
N LEU A 10 -15.22 -5.44 3.57
CA LEU A 10 -15.84 -4.83 2.39
C LEU A 10 -14.80 -3.99 1.66
N ILE A 11 -14.48 -4.38 0.44
CA ILE A 11 -13.51 -3.71 -0.44
C ILE A 11 -14.18 -3.29 -1.76
N TYR A 12 -13.68 -2.22 -2.39
CA TYR A 12 -14.25 -1.78 -3.67
C TYR A 12 -14.03 -2.81 -4.78
N ARG A 13 -12.78 -3.27 -4.92
CA ARG A 13 -12.37 -4.30 -5.88
C ARG A 13 -11.29 -5.16 -5.23
N LEU A 14 -11.35 -6.46 -5.42
CA LEU A 14 -10.30 -7.37 -4.98
C LEU A 14 -9.36 -7.62 -6.16
N ASP A 15 -8.22 -6.94 -6.14
CA ASP A 15 -7.20 -6.96 -7.19
C ASP A 15 -5.82 -7.26 -6.58
N ILE A 16 -4.75 -7.17 -7.36
CA ILE A 16 -3.37 -7.30 -6.88
C ILE A 16 -2.87 -5.88 -6.54
N GLY A 17 -2.89 -5.54 -5.26
CA GLY A 17 -2.45 -4.23 -4.76
C GLY A 17 -1.89 -4.29 -3.34
N GLY A 18 -1.31 -3.18 -2.87
CA GLY A 18 -0.73 -3.11 -1.52
C GLY A 18 -1.76 -3.29 -0.41
N LEU A 19 -2.94 -2.67 -0.55
CA LEU A 19 -4.04 -2.79 0.41
C LEU A 19 -4.51 -4.25 0.51
N GLU A 20 -4.78 -4.87 -0.63
CA GLU A 20 -5.29 -6.23 -0.72
C GLU A 20 -4.30 -7.22 -0.10
N ARG A 21 -3.00 -7.05 -0.37
CA ARG A 21 -1.93 -7.86 0.26
C ARG A 21 -1.90 -7.70 1.77
N VAL A 22 -1.98 -6.45 2.29
CA VAL A 22 -2.02 -6.20 3.74
C VAL A 22 -3.23 -6.85 4.37
N MET A 23 -4.43 -6.68 3.78
CA MET A 23 -5.66 -7.28 4.27
C MET A 23 -5.57 -8.81 4.31
N LEU A 24 -5.12 -9.43 3.23
CA LEU A 24 -5.02 -10.90 3.12
C LEU A 24 -3.97 -11.47 4.05
N ASN A 25 -2.78 -10.85 4.13
CA ASN A 25 -1.76 -11.27 5.07
C ASN A 25 -2.26 -11.17 6.52
N CYS A 26 -2.96 -10.08 6.84
CA CYS A 26 -3.56 -9.90 8.15
C CYS A 26 -4.57 -11.00 8.48
N ILE A 27 -5.47 -11.33 7.54
CA ILE A 27 -6.48 -12.40 7.71
C ILE A 27 -5.80 -13.77 7.87
N ASN A 28 -4.84 -14.10 7.00
CA ASN A 28 -4.16 -15.39 6.99
C ASN A 28 -3.30 -15.64 8.24
N GLN A 29 -2.81 -14.56 8.88
CA GLN A 29 -1.99 -14.65 10.08
C GLN A 29 -2.77 -14.49 11.39
N MET A 30 -4.07 -14.18 11.32
CA MET A 30 -4.93 -14.19 12.51
C MET A 30 -5.20 -15.64 12.96
N GLU A 31 -4.31 -16.18 13.77
CA GLU A 31 -4.44 -17.51 14.40
C GLU A 31 -5.45 -17.48 15.57
N ASP A 32 -6.64 -16.94 15.34
CA ASP A 32 -7.70 -16.96 16.35
C ASP A 32 -8.89 -17.75 15.81
N GLU A 33 -9.07 -18.95 16.37
CA GLU A 33 -10.15 -19.86 15.99
C GLU A 33 -11.54 -19.29 16.24
N ASN A 34 -11.64 -18.21 17.01
CA ASN A 34 -12.92 -17.57 17.30
C ASN A 34 -13.45 -16.67 16.17
N PHE A 35 -12.61 -16.31 15.19
CA PHE A 35 -12.98 -15.47 14.07
C PHE A 35 -13.04 -16.27 12.75
N LYS A 36 -14.06 -15.91 11.93
CA LYS A 36 -14.18 -16.31 10.52
C LYS A 36 -14.19 -15.04 9.68
N HIS A 37 -13.28 -14.94 8.72
CA HIS A 37 -13.19 -13.80 7.81
C HIS A 37 -13.91 -14.10 6.50
N ILE A 38 -14.67 -13.12 5.98
CA ILE A 38 -15.37 -13.17 4.70
C ILE A 38 -15.05 -11.89 3.95
N ILE A 39 -14.74 -11.97 2.66
CA ILE A 39 -14.47 -10.81 1.82
C ILE A 39 -15.68 -10.54 0.92
N ILE A 40 -16.12 -9.28 0.87
CA ILE A 40 -17.11 -8.82 -0.09
C ILE A 40 -16.45 -7.76 -0.97
N SER A 41 -16.33 -8.05 -2.27
CA SER A 41 -15.95 -7.07 -3.29
C SER A 41 -17.19 -6.39 -3.82
N LEU A 42 -17.20 -5.06 -3.89
CA LEU A 42 -18.31 -4.34 -4.50
C LEU A 42 -18.40 -4.61 -6.01
N THR A 43 -17.27 -4.72 -6.70
CA THR A 43 -17.20 -4.98 -8.13
C THR A 43 -16.92 -6.47 -8.42
N ASP A 44 -15.68 -6.83 -8.64
CA ASP A 44 -15.21 -8.16 -9.04
C ASP A 44 -13.95 -8.59 -8.26
N ALA A 45 -13.50 -9.82 -8.50
CA ALA A 45 -12.29 -10.42 -7.93
C ALA A 45 -11.49 -11.18 -9.01
N ASN A 46 -11.48 -10.71 -10.25
CA ASN A 46 -11.06 -11.48 -11.43
C ASN A 46 -9.56 -11.81 -11.47
N HIS A 47 -8.72 -11.06 -10.76
CA HIS A 47 -7.26 -11.22 -10.75
C HIS A 47 -6.72 -11.83 -9.45
N PHE A 48 -7.62 -12.33 -8.59
CA PHE A 48 -7.23 -12.87 -7.31
C PHE A 48 -7.18 -14.40 -7.35
N SER A 49 -6.00 -15.00 -7.08
CA SER A 49 -5.81 -16.42 -6.82
C SER A 49 -5.74 -16.66 -5.31
N GLN A 50 -6.63 -17.51 -4.81
CA GLN A 50 -6.61 -17.92 -3.39
C GLN A 50 -5.45 -18.88 -3.12
N SER A 51 -4.86 -18.80 -1.93
CA SER A 51 -4.02 -19.87 -1.40
C SER A 51 -4.88 -21.11 -1.14
N GLU A 52 -4.46 -22.27 -1.64
CA GLU A 52 -5.17 -23.54 -1.45
C GLU A 52 -5.30 -23.95 0.03
N ASN A 53 -4.41 -23.46 0.88
CA ASN A 53 -4.30 -23.89 2.28
C ASN A 53 -5.29 -23.21 3.24
N ASN A 54 -5.91 -22.09 2.86
CA ASN A 54 -6.89 -21.39 3.72
C ASN A 54 -7.90 -20.62 2.86
N PRO A 55 -8.93 -21.29 2.32
CA PRO A 55 -9.90 -20.65 1.46
C PRO A 55 -10.75 -19.65 2.25
N ILE A 56 -10.72 -18.39 1.83
CA ILE A 56 -11.57 -17.32 2.35
C ILE A 56 -12.83 -17.24 1.50
N ASP A 57 -14.00 -17.19 2.12
CA ASP A 57 -15.26 -16.98 1.40
C ASP A 57 -15.26 -15.58 0.76
N ILE A 58 -15.41 -15.51 -0.57
CA ILE A 58 -15.43 -14.25 -1.35
C ILE A 58 -16.77 -14.11 -2.05
N TYR A 59 -17.39 -12.93 -1.90
CA TYR A 59 -18.62 -12.55 -2.60
C TYR A 59 -18.38 -11.31 -3.45
N CYS A 60 -18.82 -11.34 -4.72
CA CYS A 60 -18.78 -10.19 -5.62
C CYS A 60 -20.20 -9.68 -5.85
N LEU A 61 -20.42 -8.37 -5.66
CA LEU A 61 -21.76 -7.78 -5.80
C LEU A 61 -22.05 -7.27 -7.22
N GLY A 62 -21.02 -7.11 -8.06
CA GLY A 62 -21.13 -6.66 -9.45
C GLY A 62 -21.61 -5.20 -9.57
N LYS A 63 -21.06 -4.31 -8.72
CA LYS A 63 -21.33 -2.87 -8.78
C LYS A 63 -20.91 -2.30 -10.14
N LYS A 64 -21.84 -1.60 -10.79
CA LYS A 64 -21.55 -0.88 -12.04
C LYS A 64 -20.78 0.41 -11.77
N GLN A 65 -20.11 0.91 -12.79
CA GLN A 65 -19.44 2.21 -12.69
C GLN A 65 -20.45 3.33 -12.39
N GLY A 66 -20.05 4.25 -11.52
CA GLY A 66 -20.91 5.35 -11.07
C GLY A 66 -21.83 4.99 -9.90
N SER A 67 -22.96 5.71 -9.80
CA SER A 67 -23.97 5.49 -8.75
C SER A 67 -24.81 4.24 -9.04
N ASP A 68 -24.85 3.31 -8.11
CA ASP A 68 -25.62 2.07 -8.21
C ASP A 68 -26.36 1.79 -6.90
N LEU A 69 -27.59 2.29 -6.80
CA LEU A 69 -28.41 2.10 -5.60
C LEU A 69 -28.78 0.64 -5.36
N GLY A 70 -28.79 -0.20 -6.40
CA GLY A 70 -29.09 -1.62 -6.28
C GLY A 70 -28.07 -2.38 -5.42
N ILE A 71 -26.82 -1.90 -5.35
CA ILE A 71 -25.78 -2.50 -4.51
C ILE A 71 -26.12 -2.43 -3.03
N HIS A 72 -26.73 -1.33 -2.56
CA HIS A 72 -27.12 -1.19 -1.16
C HIS A 72 -28.09 -2.30 -0.76
N PHE A 73 -29.06 -2.61 -1.62
CA PHE A 73 -30.01 -3.69 -1.36
C PHE A 73 -29.39 -5.09 -1.45
N LYS A 74 -28.50 -5.32 -2.44
CA LYS A 74 -27.76 -6.58 -2.54
C LYS A 74 -26.90 -6.81 -1.29
N LEU A 75 -26.16 -5.78 -0.86
CA LEU A 75 -25.34 -5.84 0.34
C LEU A 75 -26.17 -6.08 1.59
N TYR A 76 -27.30 -5.36 1.75
CA TYR A 76 -28.22 -5.56 2.87
C TYR A 76 -28.69 -7.02 2.97
N LYS A 77 -29.17 -7.61 1.85
CA LYS A 77 -29.62 -9.01 1.81
C LYS A 77 -28.49 -9.98 2.17
N LEU A 78 -27.29 -9.73 1.63
CA LEU A 78 -26.14 -10.58 1.89
C LEU A 78 -25.69 -10.51 3.36
N LEU A 79 -25.64 -9.31 3.96
CA LEU A 79 -25.32 -9.14 5.38
C LEU A 79 -26.38 -9.77 6.30
N LYS A 80 -27.68 -9.68 5.94
CA LYS A 80 -28.75 -10.38 6.66
C LYS A 80 -28.61 -11.90 6.62
N LYS A 81 -28.09 -12.46 5.52
CA LYS A 81 -27.83 -13.89 5.36
C LYS A 81 -26.59 -14.32 6.16
N ILE A 82 -25.48 -13.57 6.04
CA ILE A 82 -24.19 -13.87 6.69
C ILE A 82 -24.27 -13.62 8.20
N LYS A 83 -24.98 -12.59 8.64
CA LYS A 83 -25.09 -12.11 10.03
C LYS A 83 -23.73 -11.85 10.69
N PRO A 84 -22.86 -11.02 10.07
CA PRO A 84 -21.55 -10.75 10.65
C PRO A 84 -21.68 -9.93 11.93
N ALA A 85 -20.75 -10.16 12.86
CA ALA A 85 -20.62 -9.33 14.05
C ALA A 85 -19.94 -7.99 13.75
N ILE A 86 -18.99 -7.99 12.77
CA ILE A 86 -18.18 -6.83 12.42
C ILE A 86 -18.22 -6.61 10.91
N LEU A 87 -18.38 -5.33 10.51
CA LEU A 87 -18.05 -4.84 9.18
C LEU A 87 -16.74 -4.03 9.25
N HIS A 88 -15.73 -4.44 8.48
CA HIS A 88 -14.48 -3.74 8.26
C HIS A 88 -14.45 -3.23 6.81
N THR A 89 -14.37 -1.92 6.63
CA THR A 89 -14.35 -1.26 5.31
C THR A 89 -13.01 -0.58 5.05
N TYR A 90 -12.68 -0.38 3.77
CA TYR A 90 -11.38 0.13 3.34
C TYR A 90 -11.52 1.30 2.38
N ASN A 91 -10.88 2.43 2.70
CA ASN A 91 -10.86 3.67 1.92
C ASN A 91 -12.26 4.25 1.61
N LEU A 92 -12.31 5.43 1.03
CA LEU A 92 -13.54 6.20 0.80
C LEU A 92 -14.64 5.41 0.08
N ALA A 93 -14.27 4.59 -0.91
CA ALA A 93 -15.22 3.92 -1.78
C ALA A 93 -16.15 2.92 -1.08
N THR A 94 -15.85 2.54 0.17
CA THR A 94 -16.65 1.59 0.95
C THR A 94 -17.27 2.17 2.20
N ILE A 95 -16.96 3.41 2.54
CA ILE A 95 -17.39 4.02 3.81
C ILE A 95 -18.91 4.24 3.89
N GLU A 96 -19.54 4.54 2.75
CA GLU A 96 -20.98 4.83 2.67
C GLU A 96 -21.90 3.63 3.00
N TYR A 97 -21.34 2.42 3.10
CA TYR A 97 -22.09 1.20 3.37
C TYR A 97 -22.29 0.89 4.87
N HIS A 98 -21.67 1.66 5.77
CA HIS A 98 -21.87 1.48 7.22
C HIS A 98 -23.32 1.63 7.68
N PRO A 99 -24.14 2.60 7.21
CA PRO A 99 -25.56 2.67 7.54
C PRO A 99 -26.35 1.42 7.12
N ILE A 100 -26.02 0.84 5.96
CA ILE A 100 -26.64 -0.39 5.44
C ILE A 100 -26.32 -1.58 6.34
N ALA A 101 -25.08 -1.69 6.78
CA ALA A 101 -24.67 -2.74 7.71
C ALA A 101 -25.34 -2.58 9.08
N TRP A 102 -25.47 -1.36 9.57
CA TRP A 102 -26.19 -1.06 10.81
C TRP A 102 -27.65 -1.50 10.71
N LEU A 103 -28.36 -1.16 9.62
CA LEU A 103 -29.73 -1.61 9.35
C LEU A 103 -29.81 -3.14 9.20
N ALA A 104 -28.77 -3.79 8.70
CA ALA A 104 -28.69 -5.25 8.63
C ALA A 104 -28.46 -5.91 10.00
N GLY A 105 -28.16 -5.14 11.06
CA GLY A 105 -27.96 -5.64 12.42
C GLY A 105 -26.49 -5.95 12.76
N VAL A 106 -25.55 -5.49 11.96
CA VAL A 106 -24.11 -5.56 12.28
C VAL A 106 -23.82 -4.62 13.44
N LYS A 107 -23.12 -5.11 14.47
CA LYS A 107 -22.86 -4.31 15.68
C LYS A 107 -21.51 -3.64 15.69
N GLY A 108 -20.46 -4.31 15.21
CA GLY A 108 -19.10 -3.79 15.16
C GLY A 108 -18.79 -3.10 13.83
N HIS A 109 -18.31 -1.85 13.85
CA HIS A 109 -18.00 -1.08 12.65
C HIS A 109 -16.58 -0.52 12.73
N LEU A 110 -15.71 -0.97 11.84
CA LEU A 110 -14.32 -0.53 11.70
C LEU A 110 -14.09 -0.04 10.27
N HIS A 111 -13.40 1.08 10.12
CA HIS A 111 -13.02 1.65 8.83
C HIS A 111 -11.53 1.91 8.79
N ALA A 112 -10.84 1.49 7.73
CA ALA A 112 -9.41 1.70 7.55
C ALA A 112 -9.11 2.57 6.31
N GLU A 113 -8.28 3.60 6.50
CA GLU A 113 -7.74 4.44 5.43
C GLU A 113 -6.28 4.04 5.17
N HIS A 114 -6.03 3.52 3.96
CA HIS A 114 -4.71 3.08 3.51
C HIS A 114 -4.01 4.09 2.60
N GLY A 115 -4.64 5.22 2.32
CA GLY A 115 -4.15 6.32 1.50
C GLY A 115 -5.25 7.31 1.21
N ARG A 116 -4.89 8.46 0.69
CA ARG A 116 -5.85 9.45 0.18
C ARG A 116 -6.35 9.03 -1.21
N ASP A 117 -7.46 9.59 -1.63
CA ASP A 117 -8.04 9.30 -2.94
C ASP A 117 -7.12 9.79 -4.07
N ILE A 118 -7.03 9.02 -5.16
CA ILE A 118 -6.22 9.36 -6.35
C ILE A 118 -6.62 10.73 -6.91
N GLY A 119 -7.91 11.04 -6.91
CA GLY A 119 -8.45 12.33 -7.36
C GLY A 119 -8.33 13.47 -6.33
N ASP A 120 -7.84 13.18 -5.12
CA ASP A 120 -7.64 14.15 -4.03
C ASP A 120 -6.40 13.76 -3.19
N PRO A 121 -5.20 13.80 -3.79
CA PRO A 121 -3.97 13.34 -3.12
C PRO A 121 -3.61 14.13 -1.87
N GLN A 122 -4.13 15.36 -1.73
CA GLN A 122 -3.93 16.20 -0.55
C GLN A 122 -5.02 15.99 0.52
N GLY A 123 -6.12 15.30 0.19
CA GLY A 123 -7.22 15.05 1.11
C GLY A 123 -8.02 16.30 1.48
N LEU A 124 -8.10 17.28 0.56
CA LEU A 124 -8.77 18.57 0.80
C LEU A 124 -10.19 18.64 0.25
N ASN A 125 -10.68 17.61 -0.43
CA ASN A 125 -12.03 17.58 -0.98
C ASN A 125 -13.08 17.62 0.13
N LYS A 126 -13.74 18.75 0.27
CA LYS A 126 -14.73 19.00 1.32
C LYS A 126 -15.90 18.01 1.31
N LYS A 127 -16.32 17.54 0.13
CA LYS A 127 -17.43 16.56 0.00
C LYS A 127 -17.00 15.18 0.55
N HIS A 128 -15.79 14.73 0.20
CA HIS A 128 -15.23 13.47 0.68
C HIS A 128 -15.02 13.50 2.20
N ASN A 129 -14.49 14.61 2.71
CA ASN A 129 -14.25 14.80 4.15
C ASN A 129 -15.56 14.91 4.93
N LEU A 130 -16.57 15.58 4.38
CA LEU A 130 -17.91 15.62 4.97
C LEU A 130 -18.55 14.23 5.03
N LEU A 131 -18.43 13.43 3.97
CA LEU A 131 -18.92 12.04 3.96
C LEU A 131 -18.26 11.23 5.06
N ARG A 132 -16.92 11.25 5.18
CA ARG A 132 -16.18 10.56 6.26
C ARG A 132 -16.68 11.00 7.64
N LYS A 133 -16.84 12.31 7.84
CA LYS A 133 -17.31 12.87 9.10
C LYS A 133 -18.74 12.44 9.44
N LEU A 134 -19.64 12.42 8.46
CA LEU A 134 -21.04 11.95 8.67
C LEU A 134 -21.07 10.44 8.97
N MET A 135 -20.27 9.64 8.28
CA MET A 135 -20.20 8.20 8.54
C MET A 135 -19.61 7.86 9.91
N ALA A 136 -18.88 8.80 10.54
CA ALA A 136 -18.38 8.64 11.90
C ALA A 136 -19.49 8.40 12.96
N ILE A 137 -20.76 8.69 12.65
CA ILE A 137 -21.90 8.36 13.51
C ILE A 137 -22.05 6.84 13.65
N PHE A 138 -21.85 6.10 12.56
CA PHE A 138 -22.02 4.64 12.49
C PHE A 138 -20.73 3.88 12.77
N ILE A 139 -19.55 4.50 12.62
CA ILE A 139 -18.25 3.85 12.73
C ILE A 139 -17.72 3.99 14.17
N HIS A 140 -17.31 2.87 14.76
CA HIS A 140 -16.75 2.83 16.11
C HIS A 140 -15.26 3.19 16.13
N ARG A 141 -14.50 2.73 15.12
CA ARG A 141 -13.05 2.93 15.00
C ARG A 141 -12.66 3.26 13.58
N TYR A 142 -11.87 4.33 13.43
CA TYR A 142 -11.14 4.68 12.21
C TYR A 142 -9.69 4.29 12.38
N VAL A 143 -9.18 3.46 11.50
CA VAL A 143 -7.77 3.08 11.45
C VAL A 143 -7.09 3.86 10.34
N SER A 144 -5.93 4.44 10.64
CA SER A 144 -5.00 5.02 9.67
C SER A 144 -3.71 4.21 9.68
N VAL A 145 -3.08 4.05 8.52
CA VAL A 145 -1.86 3.23 8.39
C VAL A 145 -0.57 4.05 8.53
N SER A 146 -0.67 5.37 8.65
CA SER A 146 0.45 6.30 8.86
C SER A 146 0.05 7.43 9.79
N GLU A 147 1.03 8.05 10.43
CA GLU A 147 0.80 9.24 11.29
C GLU A 147 0.26 10.41 10.46
N ASP A 148 0.76 10.60 9.23
CA ASP A 148 0.24 11.61 8.29
C ASP A 148 -1.28 11.45 8.04
N LEU A 149 -1.74 10.22 7.77
CA LEU A 149 -3.17 9.93 7.63
C LEU A 149 -3.92 10.07 8.95
N HIS A 150 -3.30 9.71 10.07
CA HIS A 150 -3.89 9.84 11.39
C HIS A 150 -4.18 11.31 11.73
N GLN A 151 -3.19 12.18 11.55
CA GLN A 151 -3.34 13.61 11.76
C GLN A 151 -4.33 14.24 10.78
N TRP A 152 -4.34 13.81 9.53
CA TRP A 152 -5.31 14.24 8.54
C TRP A 152 -6.76 13.87 8.94
N LEU A 153 -7.01 12.65 9.40
CA LEU A 153 -8.33 12.23 9.88
C LEU A 153 -8.83 13.09 11.03
N ILE A 154 -7.96 13.42 11.98
CA ILE A 154 -8.33 14.23 13.16
C ILE A 154 -8.47 15.70 12.79
N ASN A 155 -7.46 16.31 12.17
CA ASN A 155 -7.34 17.73 12.01
C ASN A 155 -8.06 18.28 10.78
N THR A 156 -8.12 17.52 9.68
CA THR A 156 -8.70 17.95 8.40
C THR A 156 -10.11 17.39 8.20
N VAL A 157 -10.31 16.10 8.42
CA VAL A 157 -11.64 15.48 8.30
C VAL A 157 -12.50 15.78 9.53
N GLY A 158 -11.90 15.91 10.70
CA GLY A 158 -12.59 16.18 11.97
C GLY A 158 -13.19 14.92 12.60
N ILE A 159 -12.54 13.76 12.44
CA ILE A 159 -12.89 12.54 13.16
C ILE A 159 -12.49 12.71 14.64
N PRO A 160 -13.37 12.41 15.61
CA PRO A 160 -13.02 12.48 17.03
C PRO A 160 -11.80 11.60 17.36
N ALA A 161 -10.78 12.16 18.03
CA ALA A 161 -9.53 11.48 18.35
C ALA A 161 -9.75 10.13 19.07
N LYS A 162 -10.77 10.02 19.93
CA LYS A 162 -11.14 8.78 20.61
C LYS A 162 -11.58 7.64 19.67
N LYS A 163 -11.95 7.95 18.42
CA LYS A 163 -12.31 6.98 17.37
C LYS A 163 -11.17 6.70 16.41
N ALA A 164 -10.19 7.59 16.29
CA ALA A 164 -9.05 7.46 15.41
C ALA A 164 -7.95 6.59 16.06
N LEU A 165 -7.45 5.63 15.32
CA LEU A 165 -6.39 4.71 15.74
C LEU A 165 -5.31 4.66 14.68
N LEU A 166 -4.06 4.64 15.12
CA LEU A 166 -2.91 4.37 14.25
C LEU A 166 -2.59 2.87 14.34
N ILE A 167 -2.68 2.17 13.21
CA ILE A 167 -2.19 0.80 13.04
C ILE A 167 -1.36 0.80 11.76
N GLN A 168 -0.04 0.97 11.91
CA GLN A 168 0.87 1.00 10.79
C GLN A 168 0.92 -0.33 10.06
N ASN A 169 1.11 -0.28 8.73
CA ASN A 169 1.29 -1.48 7.93
C ASN A 169 2.52 -2.26 8.39
N GLY A 170 2.40 -3.58 8.45
CA GLY A 170 3.48 -4.48 8.78
C GLY A 170 3.81 -5.42 7.61
N ILE A 171 5.03 -5.95 7.63
CA ILE A 171 5.50 -6.86 6.58
C ILE A 171 6.11 -8.13 7.18
N ASN A 172 6.02 -9.24 6.42
CA ASN A 172 6.76 -10.47 6.68
C ASN A 172 8.22 -10.29 6.29
N THR A 173 9.06 -9.98 7.27
CA THR A 173 10.48 -9.69 7.05
C THR A 173 11.28 -10.93 6.66
N GLU A 174 10.83 -12.14 7.01
CA GLU A 174 11.54 -13.38 6.69
C GLU A 174 11.49 -13.72 5.19
N ARG A 175 10.40 -13.33 4.53
CA ARG A 175 10.26 -13.52 3.08
C ARG A 175 11.33 -12.79 2.25
N PHE A 176 11.91 -11.72 2.80
CA PHE A 176 12.88 -10.84 2.13
C PHE A 176 14.28 -10.92 2.74
N ASN A 177 14.63 -12.04 3.38
CA ASN A 177 15.89 -12.21 4.08
C ASN A 177 16.95 -12.94 3.23
N ALA A 178 17.22 -12.45 2.02
CA ALA A 178 18.31 -12.98 1.21
C ALA A 178 19.64 -12.26 1.50
N PRO A 179 20.82 -12.92 1.30
CA PRO A 179 22.11 -12.26 1.32
C PRO A 179 22.17 -11.12 0.28
N LYS A 180 22.81 -10.03 0.64
CA LYS A 180 22.96 -8.84 -0.22
C LYS A 180 24.41 -8.63 -0.60
N THR A 181 24.63 -8.43 -1.90
CA THR A 181 25.93 -8.00 -2.47
C THR A 181 25.69 -6.85 -3.44
N VAL A 182 26.59 -5.90 -3.49
CA VAL A 182 26.50 -4.79 -4.45
C VAL A 182 26.99 -5.28 -5.81
N SER A 183 26.25 -4.94 -6.86
CA SER A 183 26.55 -5.34 -8.24
C SER A 183 27.68 -4.46 -8.83
N GLU A 184 28.51 -5.01 -9.71
CA GLU A 184 29.51 -4.21 -10.46
C GLU A 184 28.81 -3.12 -11.29
N GLN A 185 27.78 -3.48 -12.03
CA GLN A 185 26.85 -2.52 -12.62
C GLN A 185 25.63 -2.44 -11.71
N LEU A 186 25.39 -1.28 -11.12
CA LEU A 186 24.29 -1.09 -10.18
C LEU A 186 22.92 -1.39 -10.82
N ARG A 187 22.06 -2.00 -10.05
CA ARG A 187 20.67 -2.36 -10.41
C ARG A 187 19.69 -1.62 -9.54
N PHE A 188 18.95 -0.73 -10.16
CA PHE A 188 17.86 0.01 -9.54
C PHE A 188 16.53 -0.62 -9.87
N ALA A 189 15.54 -0.52 -8.99
CA ALA A 189 14.20 -1.01 -9.26
C ALA A 189 13.13 -0.10 -8.66
N ILE A 190 12.01 -0.02 -9.37
CA ILE A 190 10.72 0.47 -8.87
C ILE A 190 9.72 -0.68 -8.96
N VAL A 191 8.97 -0.92 -7.88
CA VAL A 191 7.89 -1.92 -7.84
C VAL A 191 6.60 -1.17 -7.55
N ALA A 192 5.82 -0.90 -8.58
CA ALA A 192 4.59 -0.11 -8.46
C ALA A 192 3.68 -0.31 -9.68
N ARG A 193 2.36 -0.13 -9.51
CA ARG A 193 1.44 -0.02 -10.65
C ARG A 193 1.84 1.17 -11.52
N ILE A 194 1.89 1.01 -12.83
CA ILE A 194 2.18 2.10 -13.76
C ILE A 194 0.94 3.00 -13.89
N SER A 195 0.86 4.00 -13.01
CA SER A 195 -0.28 4.92 -12.91
C SER A 195 0.19 6.35 -12.62
N PRO A 196 -0.61 7.38 -12.89
CA PRO A 196 -0.22 8.78 -12.70
C PRO A 196 0.30 9.11 -11.30
N VAL A 197 -0.28 8.48 -10.25
CA VAL A 197 0.11 8.74 -8.86
C VAL A 197 1.52 8.23 -8.52
N LYS A 198 2.05 7.27 -9.28
CA LYS A 198 3.40 6.70 -9.07
C LYS A 198 4.49 7.45 -9.82
N ASP A 199 4.11 8.33 -10.75
CA ASP A 199 4.96 9.28 -11.48
C ASP A 199 6.26 8.68 -12.03
N HIS A 200 6.13 7.53 -12.75
CA HIS A 200 7.25 6.87 -13.40
C HIS A 200 7.97 7.78 -14.40
N LEU A 201 7.23 8.72 -15.02
CA LEU A 201 7.82 9.68 -15.95
C LEU A 201 8.87 10.58 -15.26
N ASN A 202 8.63 10.97 -14.00
CA ASN A 202 9.62 11.72 -13.20
C ASN A 202 10.90 10.91 -13.00
N LEU A 203 10.79 9.60 -12.75
CA LEU A 203 11.94 8.70 -12.65
C LEU A 203 12.70 8.58 -13.99
N LEU A 204 12.01 8.41 -15.11
CA LEU A 204 12.64 8.34 -16.42
C LEU A 204 13.34 9.65 -16.78
N LYS A 205 12.76 10.80 -16.48
CA LYS A 205 13.42 12.12 -16.63
C LYS A 205 14.68 12.21 -15.77
N ALA A 206 14.66 11.67 -14.55
CA ALA A 206 15.86 11.60 -13.71
C ALA A 206 16.94 10.73 -14.36
N PHE A 207 16.58 9.62 -15.00
CA PHE A 207 17.52 8.76 -15.75
C PHE A 207 18.11 9.47 -16.98
N VAL A 208 17.33 10.29 -17.69
CA VAL A 208 17.86 11.15 -18.77
C VAL A 208 18.93 12.13 -18.23
N LEU A 209 18.69 12.73 -17.06
CA LEU A 209 19.64 13.64 -16.42
C LEU A 209 20.90 12.90 -15.97
N LEU A 210 20.77 11.72 -15.37
CA LEU A 210 21.89 10.85 -14.99
C LEU A 210 22.74 10.50 -16.21
N ASN A 211 22.12 10.07 -17.31
CA ASN A 211 22.83 9.70 -18.52
C ASN A 211 23.66 10.85 -19.09
N LYS A 212 23.16 12.07 -19.04
CA LYS A 212 23.90 13.27 -19.44
C LYS A 212 25.11 13.56 -18.55
N GLU A 213 25.03 13.19 -17.26
CA GLU A 213 26.06 13.48 -16.26
C GLU A 213 27.17 12.43 -16.26
N ILE A 214 26.81 11.13 -16.33
CA ILE A 214 27.80 10.03 -16.17
C ILE A 214 28.10 9.27 -17.46
N GLY A 215 27.33 9.44 -18.51
CA GLY A 215 27.45 8.73 -19.80
C GLY A 215 26.88 7.31 -19.78
N ASN A 216 26.49 6.80 -20.96
CA ASN A 216 25.83 5.52 -21.15
C ASN A 216 26.54 4.31 -20.53
N GLU A 217 27.86 4.28 -20.59
CA GLU A 217 28.69 3.14 -20.12
C GLU A 217 28.58 2.91 -18.61
N LYS A 218 28.26 3.97 -17.84
CA LYS A 218 28.17 3.93 -16.38
C LYS A 218 26.73 3.88 -15.87
N MET A 219 25.76 3.88 -16.79
CA MET A 219 24.35 3.87 -16.39
C MET A 219 23.98 2.61 -15.64
N PRO A 220 23.26 2.73 -14.50
CA PRO A 220 22.69 1.58 -13.81
C PRO A 220 21.57 0.97 -14.66
N GLN A 221 21.32 -0.33 -14.44
CA GLN A 221 20.10 -0.97 -14.91
C GLN A 221 18.92 -0.48 -14.09
N LEU A 222 17.79 -0.21 -14.74
CA LEU A 222 16.52 0.08 -14.06
C LEU A 222 15.47 -0.96 -14.40
N ALA A 223 14.99 -1.68 -13.39
CA ALA A 223 13.83 -2.56 -13.52
C ALA A 223 12.54 -1.81 -13.11
N ILE A 224 11.60 -1.69 -14.04
CA ILE A 224 10.24 -1.21 -13.78
C ILE A 224 9.34 -2.43 -13.64
N VAL A 225 8.93 -2.73 -12.40
CA VAL A 225 8.12 -3.89 -12.04
C VAL A 225 6.70 -3.45 -11.75
N GLY A 226 5.78 -3.92 -12.56
CA GLY A 226 4.37 -3.58 -12.53
C GLY A 226 3.82 -3.33 -13.92
N ASP A 227 2.52 -3.10 -13.99
CA ASP A 227 1.83 -2.79 -15.24
C ASP A 227 0.81 -1.68 -15.02
N GLY A 228 0.28 -1.10 -16.12
CA GLY A 228 -0.75 -0.09 -16.05
C GLY A 228 -0.90 0.73 -17.32
N GLU A 229 -1.87 1.62 -17.31
CA GLU A 229 -2.35 2.37 -18.48
C GLU A 229 -1.34 3.30 -19.16
N GLN A 230 -0.23 3.65 -18.46
CA GLN A 230 0.79 4.54 -19.00
C GLN A 230 2.00 3.79 -19.57
N ARG A 231 2.03 2.46 -19.53
CA ARG A 231 3.19 1.66 -19.92
C ARG A 231 3.71 1.99 -21.32
N GLU A 232 2.85 1.93 -22.33
CA GLU A 232 3.24 2.19 -23.71
C GLU A 232 3.88 3.58 -23.91
N LYS A 233 3.33 4.60 -23.23
CA LYS A 233 3.88 5.97 -23.26
C LYS A 233 5.27 6.07 -22.61
N LEU A 234 5.51 5.29 -21.57
CA LEU A 234 6.81 5.29 -20.87
C LEU A 234 7.86 4.51 -21.68
N GLU A 235 7.49 3.40 -22.31
CA GLU A 235 8.36 2.66 -23.22
C GLU A 235 8.76 3.55 -24.41
N GLN A 236 7.79 4.23 -25.06
CA GLN A 236 8.08 5.21 -26.10
C GLN A 236 9.02 6.33 -25.63
N TYR A 237 8.81 6.85 -24.42
CA TYR A 237 9.69 7.87 -23.84
C TYR A 237 11.13 7.36 -23.67
N CYS A 238 11.32 6.10 -23.29
CA CYS A 238 12.65 5.48 -23.18
C CYS A 238 13.35 5.40 -24.56
N ASP A 239 12.62 4.93 -25.58
CA ASP A 239 13.14 4.83 -26.96
C ASP A 239 13.56 6.21 -27.51
N GLU A 240 12.71 7.23 -27.34
CA GLU A 240 12.97 8.60 -27.79
C GLU A 240 14.18 9.26 -27.09
N ASN A 241 14.54 8.80 -25.88
CA ASN A 241 15.63 9.38 -25.08
C ASN A 241 16.85 8.46 -24.92
N GLY A 242 16.88 7.31 -25.63
CA GLY A 242 18.01 6.38 -25.60
C GLY A 242 18.30 5.78 -24.21
N LEU A 243 17.24 5.43 -23.47
CA LEU A 243 17.33 4.82 -22.15
C LEU A 243 17.39 3.28 -22.24
N ASP A 244 18.41 2.75 -22.88
CA ASP A 244 18.59 1.31 -23.19
C ASP A 244 18.76 0.43 -21.93
N THR A 245 19.08 1.02 -20.77
CA THR A 245 19.24 0.31 -19.50
C THR A 245 17.95 0.15 -18.72
N VAL A 246 16.80 0.66 -19.23
CA VAL A 246 15.49 0.57 -18.58
C VAL A 246 14.74 -0.65 -19.08
N ASN A 247 14.29 -1.51 -18.17
CA ASN A 247 13.60 -2.76 -18.46
C ASN A 247 12.23 -2.80 -17.82
N PHE A 248 11.17 -2.95 -18.63
CA PHE A 248 9.78 -3.12 -18.16
C PHE A 248 9.49 -4.60 -17.97
N LEU A 249 9.43 -5.07 -16.72
CA LEU A 249 9.26 -6.48 -16.37
C LEU A 249 7.79 -6.93 -16.27
N GLY A 250 6.83 -5.99 -16.39
CA GLY A 250 5.42 -6.29 -16.18
C GLY A 250 5.08 -6.63 -14.73
N ALA A 251 3.86 -7.15 -14.52
CA ALA A 251 3.44 -7.63 -13.20
C ALA A 251 4.19 -8.92 -12.83
N ARG A 252 4.74 -8.97 -11.60
CA ARG A 252 5.58 -10.07 -11.11
C ARG A 252 5.13 -10.51 -9.73
N ASP A 253 5.29 -11.81 -9.41
CA ASP A 253 5.00 -12.40 -8.10
C ASP A 253 6.28 -12.68 -7.29
N ASP A 254 7.43 -12.74 -7.95
CA ASP A 254 8.74 -13.03 -7.37
C ASP A 254 9.47 -11.77 -6.86
N ILE A 255 8.72 -10.84 -6.27
CA ILE A 255 9.23 -9.55 -5.78
C ILE A 255 10.43 -9.71 -4.82
N ALA A 256 10.39 -10.73 -3.95
CA ALA A 256 11.49 -10.99 -3.03
C ALA A 256 12.80 -11.32 -3.76
N GLN A 257 12.73 -12.08 -4.86
CA GLN A 257 13.89 -12.40 -5.70
C GLN A 257 14.39 -11.14 -6.42
N ILE A 258 13.51 -10.34 -6.99
CA ILE A 258 13.88 -9.08 -7.65
C ILE A 258 14.58 -8.14 -6.67
N LEU A 259 14.01 -7.92 -5.48
CA LEU A 259 14.58 -7.04 -4.47
C LEU A 259 15.91 -7.55 -3.89
N SER A 260 16.12 -8.88 -3.81
CA SER A 260 17.41 -9.44 -3.41
C SER A 260 18.55 -9.08 -4.39
N GLN A 261 18.19 -8.83 -5.64
CA GLN A 261 19.12 -8.46 -6.72
C GLN A 261 19.15 -6.94 -6.98
N THR A 262 18.35 -6.14 -6.29
CA THR A 262 18.25 -4.70 -6.47
C THR A 262 19.21 -3.98 -5.51
N ASP A 263 20.10 -3.13 -6.02
CA ASP A 263 21.03 -2.37 -5.20
C ASP A 263 20.38 -1.14 -4.56
N VAL A 264 19.50 -0.44 -5.29
CA VAL A 264 18.76 0.73 -4.80
C VAL A 264 17.30 0.64 -5.24
N PHE A 265 16.38 0.82 -4.31
CA PHE A 265 14.94 0.90 -4.59
C PHE A 265 14.51 2.35 -4.79
N VAL A 266 13.73 2.61 -5.83
CA VAL A 266 13.28 3.97 -6.16
C VAL A 266 11.75 4.05 -6.10
N LEU A 267 11.20 5.14 -5.54
CA LEU A 267 9.77 5.41 -5.60
C LEU A 267 9.50 6.90 -5.82
N SER A 268 8.99 7.25 -7.00
CA SER A 268 8.79 8.63 -7.47
C SER A 268 7.37 9.18 -7.24
N SER A 269 6.58 8.56 -6.39
CA SER A 269 5.14 8.83 -6.20
C SER A 269 4.81 10.27 -5.83
N ILE A 270 3.63 10.75 -6.22
CA ILE A 270 3.10 12.06 -5.82
C ILE A 270 2.24 12.00 -4.55
N ALA A 271 1.76 10.82 -4.17
CA ALA A 271 1.01 10.58 -2.94
C ALA A 271 1.10 9.11 -2.51
N GLU A 272 1.24 8.86 -1.21
CA GLU A 272 1.29 7.53 -0.60
C GLU A 272 0.62 7.53 0.79
N GLY A 273 0.25 6.32 1.26
CA GLY A 273 0.14 6.03 2.69
C GLY A 273 1.51 5.60 3.21
N ILE A 274 1.63 4.37 3.74
CA ILE A 274 2.92 3.68 3.88
C ILE A 274 3.00 2.66 2.74
N PRO A 275 3.89 2.86 1.74
CA PRO A 275 3.99 1.94 0.60
C PRO A 275 4.57 0.60 1.05
N MET A 276 3.85 -0.50 0.80
CA MET A 276 4.32 -1.85 1.13
C MET A 276 5.64 -2.17 0.43
N THR A 277 5.81 -1.70 -0.82
CA THR A 277 7.02 -1.96 -1.61
C THR A 277 8.28 -1.31 -1.03
N ILE A 278 8.16 -0.18 -0.32
CA ILE A 278 9.29 0.38 0.47
C ILE A 278 9.62 -0.56 1.64
N LEU A 279 8.62 -1.04 2.40
CA LEU A 279 8.87 -1.99 3.49
C LEU A 279 9.48 -3.30 2.99
N GLU A 280 9.05 -3.78 1.81
CA GLU A 280 9.61 -4.94 1.12
C GLU A 280 11.10 -4.72 0.77
N ALA A 281 11.42 -3.58 0.15
CA ALA A 281 12.78 -3.22 -0.21
C ALA A 281 13.69 -3.07 1.02
N MET A 282 13.23 -2.36 2.06
CA MET A 282 13.96 -2.23 3.32
C MET A 282 14.18 -3.58 4.00
N SER A 283 13.18 -4.49 3.95
CA SER A 283 13.34 -5.86 4.46
C SER A 283 14.38 -6.65 3.69
N ALA A 284 14.56 -6.37 2.40
CA ALA A 284 15.58 -6.98 1.54
C ALA A 284 16.95 -6.28 1.65
N LYS A 285 17.17 -5.43 2.67
CA LYS A 285 18.39 -4.63 2.83
C LYS A 285 18.69 -3.74 1.63
N THR A 286 17.67 -3.20 1.00
CA THR A 286 17.79 -2.31 -0.15
C THR A 286 17.52 -0.88 0.30
N PRO A 287 18.50 0.04 0.15
CA PRO A 287 18.32 1.45 0.49
C PRO A 287 17.32 2.12 -0.46
N ILE A 288 16.74 3.22 -0.02
CA ILE A 288 15.61 3.86 -0.66
C ILE A 288 16.01 5.23 -1.24
N VAL A 289 15.60 5.52 -2.48
CA VAL A 289 15.48 6.89 -2.98
C VAL A 289 14.00 7.13 -3.29
N ALA A 290 13.37 8.03 -2.55
CA ALA A 290 11.93 8.21 -2.70
C ALA A 290 11.52 9.69 -2.56
N THR A 291 10.30 9.98 -3.04
CA THR A 291 9.68 11.28 -2.84
C THR A 291 9.17 11.44 -1.40
N ARG A 292 9.32 12.63 -0.86
CA ARG A 292 8.89 13.03 0.50
C ARG A 292 7.39 13.28 0.55
N VAL A 293 6.59 12.21 0.44
CA VAL A 293 5.12 12.29 0.42
C VAL A 293 4.48 11.31 1.38
N GLY A 294 3.33 11.70 1.96
CA GLY A 294 2.53 10.85 2.83
C GLY A 294 3.33 10.26 3.99
N GLY A 295 3.21 8.96 4.22
CA GLY A 295 3.93 8.24 5.28
C GLY A 295 5.37 7.83 4.92
N ILE A 296 5.90 8.17 3.73
CA ILE A 296 7.28 7.80 3.37
C ILE A 296 8.31 8.37 4.36
N PRO A 297 8.24 9.66 4.81
CA PRO A 297 9.15 10.19 5.80
C PRO A 297 9.10 9.53 7.19
N GLU A 298 8.03 8.81 7.50
CA GLU A 298 7.94 8.02 8.73
C GLU A 298 8.79 6.75 8.66
N VAL A 299 8.94 6.22 7.45
CA VAL A 299 9.65 4.95 7.20
C VAL A 299 11.11 5.17 6.83
N VAL A 300 11.40 6.20 6.03
CA VAL A 300 12.75 6.51 5.54
C VAL A 300 13.21 7.83 6.17
N GLU A 301 14.32 7.78 6.93
CA GLU A 301 15.01 8.95 7.46
C GLU A 301 16.17 9.32 6.54
N GLU A 302 16.30 10.61 6.23
CA GLU A 302 17.35 11.15 5.35
C GLU A 302 18.75 10.71 5.77
N ALA A 303 19.52 10.17 4.83
CA ALA A 303 20.90 9.71 4.99
C ALA A 303 21.09 8.59 6.04
N LYS A 304 20.01 7.85 6.37
CA LYS A 304 20.08 6.64 7.21
C LYS A 304 19.60 5.41 6.47
N GLU A 305 18.34 5.39 6.02
CA GLU A 305 17.78 4.31 5.21
C GLU A 305 17.77 4.66 3.73
N GLY A 306 18.13 5.91 3.38
CA GLY A 306 18.14 6.39 2.01
C GLY A 306 18.06 7.90 1.87
N PHE A 307 17.56 8.36 0.73
CA PHE A 307 17.44 9.77 0.41
C PHE A 307 16.01 10.12 0.01
N LEU A 308 15.51 11.24 0.54
CA LEU A 308 14.18 11.75 0.26
C LEU A 308 14.26 13.05 -0.56
N VAL A 309 13.49 13.11 -1.64
CA VAL A 309 13.45 14.25 -2.56
C VAL A 309 12.04 14.82 -2.67
N ASP A 310 11.89 16.02 -3.18
CA ASP A 310 10.57 16.56 -3.43
C ASP A 310 9.87 15.86 -4.61
N LYS A 311 8.54 15.76 -4.52
CA LYS A 311 7.75 15.14 -5.57
C LYS A 311 7.83 15.94 -6.87
N SER A 312 7.79 15.22 -8.01
CA SER A 312 7.85 15.77 -9.36
C SER A 312 9.12 16.61 -9.62
N ASP A 313 10.20 16.33 -8.86
CA ASP A 313 11.53 16.92 -9.06
C ASP A 313 12.50 15.85 -9.57
N SER A 314 12.60 15.75 -10.91
CA SER A 314 13.49 14.80 -11.56
C SER A 314 14.98 15.11 -11.35
N ALA A 315 15.34 16.37 -11.13
CA ALA A 315 16.72 16.77 -10.88
C ALA A 315 17.16 16.32 -9.46
N ALA A 316 16.34 16.60 -8.45
CA ALA A 316 16.60 16.12 -7.09
C ALA A 316 16.63 14.58 -7.03
N LEU A 317 15.72 13.90 -7.79
CA LEU A 317 15.71 12.44 -7.86
C LEU A 317 16.99 11.90 -8.50
N ALA A 318 17.46 12.49 -9.60
CA ALA A 318 18.75 12.14 -10.24
C ALA A 318 19.92 12.32 -9.26
N GLN A 319 19.97 13.43 -8.52
CA GLN A 319 21.02 13.66 -7.53
C GLN A 319 20.98 12.65 -6.36
N GLY A 320 19.78 12.26 -5.90
CA GLY A 320 19.63 11.21 -4.90
C GLY A 320 20.20 9.86 -5.37
N LEU A 321 19.93 9.49 -6.63
CA LEU A 321 20.45 8.27 -7.26
C LEU A 321 21.96 8.35 -7.50
N LEU A 322 22.46 9.51 -7.93
CA LEU A 322 23.89 9.75 -8.20
C LEU A 322 24.76 9.56 -6.95
N ARG A 323 24.24 9.84 -5.74
CA ARG A 323 24.96 9.59 -4.48
C ARG A 323 25.37 8.12 -4.36
N TYR A 324 24.49 7.16 -4.67
CA TYR A 324 24.82 5.74 -4.62
C TYR A 324 25.75 5.29 -5.74
N ILE A 325 25.72 5.94 -6.90
CA ILE A 325 26.66 5.68 -7.99
C ILE A 325 28.08 6.12 -7.60
N ASN A 326 28.21 7.29 -6.97
CA ASN A 326 29.47 7.85 -6.54
C ASN A 326 30.01 7.26 -5.23
N GLN A 327 29.14 6.74 -4.37
CA GLN A 327 29.44 6.20 -3.04
C GLN A 327 28.72 4.86 -2.83
N PRO A 328 29.12 3.79 -3.54
CA PRO A 328 28.42 2.49 -3.49
C PRO A 328 28.50 1.81 -2.12
N GLU A 329 29.43 2.19 -1.24
CA GLU A 329 29.52 1.73 0.16
C GLU A 329 28.26 2.09 0.97
N LEU A 330 27.58 3.20 0.65
CA LEU A 330 26.32 3.59 1.30
C LEU A 330 25.18 2.59 1.04
N ILE A 331 25.27 1.77 -0.01
CA ILE A 331 24.24 0.78 -0.33
C ILE A 331 24.11 -0.24 0.80
N LEU A 332 25.23 -0.77 1.27
CA LEU A 332 25.22 -1.75 2.37
C LEU A 332 24.87 -1.09 3.70
N GLU A 333 25.43 0.08 3.99
CA GLU A 333 25.19 0.81 5.24
C GLU A 333 23.71 1.18 5.38
N HIS A 334 23.13 1.88 4.41
CA HIS A 334 21.72 2.28 4.44
C HIS A 334 20.78 1.08 4.34
N GLY A 335 21.19 0.02 3.63
CA GLY A 335 20.43 -1.22 3.53
C GLY A 335 20.29 -1.95 4.87
N GLU A 336 21.37 -2.06 5.66
CA GLU A 336 21.32 -2.64 7.00
C GLU A 336 20.49 -1.79 7.96
N ASN A 337 20.62 -0.46 7.91
CA ASN A 337 19.78 0.46 8.68
C ASN A 337 18.30 0.30 8.33
N ALA A 338 17.99 0.20 7.02
CA ALA A 338 16.63 0.00 6.53
C ALA A 338 16.01 -1.29 7.10
N ARG A 339 16.74 -2.41 7.04
CA ARG A 339 16.26 -3.68 7.59
C ARG A 339 16.09 -3.61 9.11
N ALA A 340 17.06 -3.04 9.84
CA ALA A 340 16.97 -2.90 11.29
C ALA A 340 15.70 -2.13 11.71
N LYS A 341 15.39 -1.05 10.99
CA LYS A 341 14.18 -0.23 11.25
C LYS A 341 12.89 -1.00 10.99
N VAL A 342 12.81 -1.76 9.89
CA VAL A 342 11.61 -2.55 9.56
C VAL A 342 11.40 -3.67 10.56
N LEU A 343 12.44 -4.40 10.93
CA LEU A 343 12.38 -5.45 11.96
C LEU A 343 11.83 -4.92 13.29
N LYS A 344 12.23 -3.72 13.68
CA LYS A 344 11.84 -3.09 14.93
C LYS A 344 10.40 -2.55 14.91
N ASN A 345 10.01 -1.86 13.82
CA ASN A 345 8.83 -1.00 13.85
C ASN A 345 7.69 -1.49 12.95
N PHE A 346 7.98 -2.27 11.90
CA PHE A 346 7.01 -2.62 10.85
C PHE A 346 6.82 -4.13 10.68
N ASN A 347 6.92 -4.88 11.80
CA ASN A 347 6.66 -6.31 11.79
C ASN A 347 5.15 -6.57 11.68
N GLU A 348 4.74 -7.44 10.73
CA GLU A 348 3.33 -7.78 10.51
C GLU A 348 2.63 -8.36 11.74
N LYS A 349 3.34 -9.05 12.62
CA LYS A 349 2.77 -9.62 13.86
C LYS A 349 2.17 -8.53 14.74
N HIS A 350 2.81 -7.37 14.85
CA HIS A 350 2.29 -6.23 15.63
C HIS A 350 1.00 -5.68 15.02
N MET A 351 0.96 -5.52 13.69
CA MET A 351 -0.24 -5.09 12.97
C MET A 351 -1.40 -6.07 13.17
N VAL A 352 -1.15 -7.37 12.97
CA VAL A 352 -2.16 -8.43 13.13
C VAL A 352 -2.74 -8.42 14.55
N GLN A 353 -1.88 -8.35 15.57
CA GLN A 353 -2.31 -8.30 16.98
C GLN A 353 -3.14 -7.04 17.28
N ALA A 354 -2.75 -5.89 16.73
CA ALA A 354 -3.50 -4.65 16.90
C ALA A 354 -4.92 -4.75 16.29
N TYR A 355 -5.06 -5.28 15.07
CA TYR A 355 -6.38 -5.51 14.48
C TYR A 355 -7.20 -6.53 15.26
N LEU A 356 -6.59 -7.63 15.70
CA LEU A 356 -7.27 -8.66 16.51
C LEU A 356 -7.81 -8.08 17.82
N GLN A 357 -7.05 -7.21 18.49
CA GLN A 357 -7.51 -6.51 19.69
C GLN A 357 -8.73 -5.62 19.40
N GLN A 358 -8.76 -4.93 18.24
CA GLN A 358 -9.91 -4.12 17.86
C GLN A 358 -11.15 -4.99 17.60
N TYR A 359 -11.01 -6.13 16.92
CA TYR A 359 -12.14 -7.04 16.69
C TYR A 359 -12.67 -7.59 18.01
N LYS A 360 -11.78 -8.01 18.94
CA LYS A 360 -12.20 -8.47 20.27
C LYS A 360 -12.92 -7.38 21.07
N ALA A 361 -12.48 -6.13 20.98
CA ALA A 361 -13.12 -5.00 21.64
C ALA A 361 -14.53 -4.71 21.06
N LEU A 362 -14.67 -4.78 19.73
CA LEU A 362 -15.94 -4.52 19.04
C LEU A 362 -17.02 -5.60 19.25
N VAL A 363 -16.63 -6.82 19.62
CA VAL A 363 -17.57 -7.91 19.93
C VAL A 363 -18.06 -7.87 21.38
N LYS A 364 -17.25 -7.32 22.29
CA LYS A 364 -17.56 -7.24 23.73
C LYS A 364 -18.48 -6.07 24.11
N GLY A 365 -18.51 -5.02 23.31
CA GLY A 365 -19.33 -3.82 23.51
C GLY A 365 -20.60 -3.83 22.66
#